data_d2ef0162ebc99b59861a9df15aaa0d4e
#
_entry.id   d2ef0162ebc99b59861a9df15aaa0d4e
#
_cell.length_a   1.000
_cell.length_b   1.000
_cell.length_c   1.000
_cell.angle_alpha   90.00
_cell.angle_beta   90.00
_cell.angle_gamma   90.00
#
_symmetry.space_group_name_H-M   'P 1'
#
loop_
_entity.id
_entity.type
_entity.pdbx_description
1 polymer ?
#
loop_
_entity_poly.entity_id
_entity_poly.type
_entity_poly.pdbx_seq_one_letter_code
_entity_poly.pdbx_strand_id
1 'polypeptide(L)'
;MERAMLWLDDGSFRYRTDAPYIFEHISFSIKGGEVLALLGRNGVGKSTLLACLMGFQELTQGRIYTNGQNIYAMSPRERAREIAFVPQIISAESSFTVRDYVSFGATVRTGMFSAPSKADYAQTDVILEELGIAHIRDRQCRELSGGQRQLAAIGRALLQNTRLILMDEPTAALDVRNQVLVLQTIDSLRAKGYGVVFTTHLPEQALLLNSRVALCFGTHMDFYESVDEVRASHLEELYGTKLSLFHSDNVQRTVCVIPTL
;
A
#
# COMPACT_ATOMS: atom_id res chain seq x y z
N MET A 1 -19.81 10.46 -12.86
CA MET A 1 -18.80 10.55 -11.77
C MET A 1 -18.38 9.16 -11.40
N GLU A 2 -17.12 8.85 -11.53
CA GLU A 2 -16.56 7.54 -11.15
C GLU A 2 -16.67 7.37 -9.63
N ARG A 3 -17.25 6.26 -9.18
CA ARG A 3 -17.52 6.01 -7.75
C ARG A 3 -16.22 5.73 -7.01
N ALA A 4 -15.98 6.40 -5.88
CA ALA A 4 -14.82 6.11 -5.04
C ALA A 4 -14.83 4.64 -4.58
N MET A 5 -13.67 3.96 -4.71
CA MET A 5 -13.46 2.61 -4.18
C MET A 5 -13.33 2.62 -2.67
N LEU A 6 -12.70 3.66 -2.13
CA LEU A 6 -12.55 3.91 -0.70
C LEU A 6 -12.85 5.37 -0.40
N TRP A 7 -13.56 5.63 0.68
CA TRP A 7 -13.80 6.98 1.21
C TRP A 7 -13.72 6.97 2.73
N LEU A 8 -12.81 7.76 3.27
CA LEU A 8 -12.72 8.11 4.69
C LEU A 8 -13.32 9.49 4.89
N ASP A 9 -14.27 9.59 5.80
CA ASP A 9 -15.05 10.78 6.11
C ASP A 9 -14.86 11.19 7.57
N ASP A 10 -14.20 12.32 7.79
CA ASP A 10 -13.93 12.94 9.10
C ASP A 10 -13.35 11.96 10.13
N GLY A 11 -12.37 11.16 9.70
CA GLY A 11 -11.80 10.07 10.48
C GLY A 11 -10.86 10.56 11.58
N SER A 12 -11.08 10.08 12.81
CA SER A 12 -10.16 10.30 13.94
C SER A 12 -9.94 8.98 14.68
N PHE A 13 -8.71 8.74 15.15
CA PHE A 13 -8.38 7.51 15.86
C PHE A 13 -7.40 7.70 17.01
N ARG A 14 -7.68 7.02 18.12
CA ARG A 14 -6.78 6.79 19.26
C ARG A 14 -6.98 5.39 19.81
N TYR A 15 -5.94 4.78 20.36
CA TYR A 15 -6.01 3.41 20.90
C TYR A 15 -6.81 3.28 22.20
N ARG A 16 -6.86 4.35 23.00
CA ARG A 16 -7.58 4.38 24.28
C ARG A 16 -8.19 5.76 24.49
N THR A 17 -9.28 5.83 25.23
CA THR A 17 -10.02 7.07 25.47
C THR A 17 -9.18 8.17 26.13
N ASP A 18 -8.19 7.79 26.95
CA ASP A 18 -7.27 8.67 27.66
C ASP A 18 -5.94 8.90 26.91
N ALA A 19 -5.73 8.26 25.75
CA ALA A 19 -4.51 8.43 24.95
C ALA A 19 -4.66 9.59 23.96
N PRO A 20 -3.54 10.21 23.54
CA PRO A 20 -3.55 11.18 22.46
C PRO A 20 -4.06 10.54 21.16
N TYR A 21 -4.62 11.37 20.30
CA TYR A 21 -5.01 10.93 18.96
C TYR A 21 -3.77 10.59 18.13
N ILE A 22 -3.88 9.57 17.32
CA ILE A 22 -2.90 9.20 16.29
C ILE A 22 -3.12 10.06 15.06
N PHE A 23 -4.39 10.28 14.70
CA PHE A 23 -4.82 11.23 13.67
C PHE A 23 -6.22 11.74 13.98
N GLU A 24 -6.54 12.95 13.52
CA GLU A 24 -7.82 13.63 13.75
C GLU A 24 -8.33 14.29 12.47
N HIS A 25 -9.64 14.22 12.27
CA HIS A 25 -10.36 14.96 11.24
C HIS A 25 -9.82 14.81 9.82
N ILE A 26 -9.38 13.59 9.44
CA ILE A 26 -8.87 13.33 8.10
C ILE A 26 -9.98 12.84 7.17
N SER A 27 -9.99 13.36 5.94
CA SER A 27 -10.92 12.95 4.89
C SER A 27 -10.21 12.81 3.56
N PHE A 28 -10.41 11.70 2.89
CA PHE A 28 -9.91 11.48 1.52
C PHE A 28 -10.68 10.35 0.82
N SER A 29 -10.50 10.24 -0.47
CA SER A 29 -11.04 9.14 -1.26
C SER A 29 -10.02 8.60 -2.25
N ILE A 30 -10.21 7.35 -2.67
CA ILE A 30 -9.41 6.66 -3.69
C ILE A 30 -10.34 6.11 -4.75
N LYS A 31 -10.00 6.34 -6.01
CA LYS A 31 -10.69 5.80 -7.20
C LYS A 31 -9.81 4.77 -7.91
N GLY A 32 -10.39 4.10 -8.88
CA GLY A 32 -9.62 3.26 -9.80
C GLY A 32 -8.60 4.08 -10.60
N GLY A 33 -7.39 3.53 -10.77
CA GLY A 33 -6.30 4.22 -11.45
C GLY A 33 -5.61 5.32 -10.63
N GLU A 34 -5.90 5.43 -9.34
CA GLU A 34 -5.22 6.37 -8.44
C GLU A 34 -4.20 5.68 -7.54
N VAL A 35 -3.09 6.38 -7.28
CA VAL A 35 -2.10 5.99 -6.27
C VAL A 35 -1.98 7.10 -5.24
N LEU A 36 -2.17 6.76 -3.96
CA LEU A 36 -1.95 7.67 -2.83
C LEU A 36 -0.77 7.18 -1.99
N ALA A 37 0.26 8.00 -1.88
CA ALA A 37 1.38 7.80 -0.98
C ALA A 37 1.10 8.45 0.38
N LEU A 38 1.07 7.66 1.45
CA LEU A 38 1.07 8.15 2.83
C LEU A 38 2.52 8.35 3.25
N LEU A 39 3.00 9.59 3.20
CA LEU A 39 4.39 9.96 3.43
C LEU A 39 4.58 10.52 4.84
N GLY A 40 5.55 10.02 5.58
CA GLY A 40 5.84 10.50 6.92
C GLY A 40 6.88 9.68 7.67
N ARG A 41 7.32 10.19 8.81
CA ARG A 41 8.32 9.53 9.66
C ARG A 41 7.82 8.19 10.20
N ASN A 42 8.75 7.33 10.62
CA ASN A 42 8.39 6.07 11.27
C ASN A 42 7.67 6.35 12.61
N GLY A 43 6.64 5.55 12.91
CA GLY A 43 5.85 5.69 14.13
C GLY A 43 4.79 6.79 14.11
N VAL A 44 4.62 7.55 13.01
CA VAL A 44 3.67 8.67 12.92
C VAL A 44 2.19 8.24 12.80
N GLY A 45 1.91 6.94 12.66
CA GLY A 45 0.54 6.43 12.58
C GLY A 45 0.09 5.93 11.20
N LYS A 46 0.97 5.85 10.19
CA LYS A 46 0.63 5.38 8.83
C LYS A 46 0.04 3.97 8.82
N SER A 47 0.71 3.00 9.46
CA SER A 47 0.22 1.61 9.55
C SER A 47 -1.08 1.52 10.37
N THR A 48 -1.25 2.39 11.37
CA THR A 48 -2.51 2.50 12.12
C THR A 48 -3.66 2.97 11.24
N LEU A 49 -3.42 3.97 10.38
CA LEU A 49 -4.42 4.40 9.40
C LEU A 49 -4.78 3.25 8.45
N LEU A 50 -3.79 2.52 7.91
CA LEU A 50 -4.07 1.34 7.08
C LEU A 50 -4.92 0.30 7.84
N ALA A 51 -4.63 0.06 9.13
CA ALA A 51 -5.42 -0.85 9.95
C ALA A 51 -6.88 -0.40 10.11
N CYS A 52 -7.14 0.91 10.24
CA CYS A 52 -8.49 1.47 10.23
C CYS A 52 -9.15 1.30 8.85
N LEU A 53 -8.44 1.60 7.76
CA LEU A 53 -8.96 1.45 6.39
C LEU A 53 -9.35 0.00 6.04
N MET A 54 -8.69 -0.98 6.67
CA MET A 54 -9.03 -2.41 6.54
C MET A 54 -10.13 -2.86 7.51
N GLY A 55 -10.56 -1.98 8.42
CA GLY A 55 -11.52 -2.31 9.48
C GLY A 55 -10.95 -3.23 10.56
N PHE A 56 -9.62 -3.31 10.74
CA PHE A 56 -8.98 -4.01 11.85
C PHE A 56 -8.99 -3.18 13.14
N GLN A 57 -9.02 -1.86 12.99
CA GLN A 57 -9.23 -0.91 14.08
C GLN A 57 -10.46 -0.06 13.74
N GLU A 58 -11.34 0.15 14.71
CA GLU A 58 -12.50 1.00 14.54
C GLU A 58 -12.13 2.45 14.85
N LEU A 59 -12.55 3.39 13.99
CA LEU A 59 -12.34 4.81 14.22
C LEU A 59 -12.99 5.27 15.54
N THR A 60 -12.34 6.20 16.24
CA THR A 60 -12.93 6.87 17.39
C THR A 60 -14.08 7.78 16.94
N GLN A 61 -13.92 8.41 15.76
CA GLN A 61 -14.92 9.27 15.10
C GLN A 61 -14.80 9.13 13.58
N GLY A 62 -15.87 9.45 12.86
CA GLY A 62 -15.92 9.39 11.41
C GLY A 62 -16.36 8.04 10.86
N ARG A 63 -16.22 7.85 9.54
CA ARG A 63 -16.70 6.66 8.83
C ARG A 63 -15.77 6.29 7.69
N ILE A 64 -15.70 4.99 7.41
CA ILE A 64 -14.97 4.45 6.25
C ILE A 64 -15.96 3.67 5.39
N TYR A 65 -15.95 3.97 4.10
CA TYR A 65 -16.78 3.29 3.12
C TYR A 65 -15.89 2.66 2.05
N THR A 66 -16.22 1.45 1.66
CA THR A 66 -15.68 0.80 0.46
C THR A 66 -16.84 0.45 -0.48
N ASN A 67 -16.74 0.86 -1.74
CA ASN A 67 -17.81 0.71 -2.72
C ASN A 67 -19.21 1.17 -2.22
N GLY A 68 -19.22 2.15 -1.29
CA GLY A 68 -20.41 2.74 -0.69
C GLY A 68 -21.03 1.95 0.46
N GLN A 69 -20.36 0.92 0.96
CA GLN A 69 -20.74 0.19 2.16
C GLN A 69 -19.81 0.58 3.32
N ASN A 70 -20.38 0.78 4.52
CA ASN A 70 -19.58 1.04 5.72
C ASN A 70 -18.75 -0.19 6.07
N ILE A 71 -17.42 -0.02 6.14
CA ILE A 71 -16.49 -1.13 6.35
C ILE A 71 -16.71 -1.87 7.69
N TYR A 72 -17.18 -1.17 8.71
CA TYR A 72 -17.44 -1.77 10.03
C TYR A 72 -18.74 -2.59 10.08
N ALA A 73 -19.65 -2.40 9.10
CA ALA A 73 -20.84 -3.22 8.94
C ALA A 73 -20.56 -4.53 8.16
N MET A 74 -19.37 -4.65 7.55
CA MET A 74 -18.97 -5.79 6.75
C MET A 74 -18.30 -6.86 7.60
N SER A 75 -18.57 -8.14 7.32
CA SER A 75 -17.79 -9.25 7.86
C SER A 75 -16.33 -9.21 7.36
N PRO A 76 -15.37 -9.84 8.07
CA PRO A 76 -13.98 -9.93 7.62
C PRO A 76 -13.82 -10.47 6.19
N ARG A 77 -14.69 -11.42 5.79
CA ARG A 77 -14.67 -12.00 4.44
C ARG A 77 -15.18 -11.03 3.39
N GLU A 78 -16.20 -10.24 3.68
CA GLU A 78 -16.68 -9.18 2.78
C GLU A 78 -15.62 -8.11 2.59
N ARG A 79 -15.00 -7.63 3.67
CA ARG A 79 -13.87 -6.69 3.60
C ARG A 79 -12.73 -7.20 2.73
N ALA A 80 -12.35 -8.48 2.91
CA ALA A 80 -11.31 -9.10 2.11
C ALA A 80 -11.67 -9.25 0.62
N ARG A 81 -12.93 -9.17 0.23
CA ARG A 81 -13.36 -9.12 -1.19
C ARG A 81 -13.24 -7.73 -1.81
N GLU A 82 -13.16 -6.70 -0.97
CA GLU A 82 -13.07 -5.31 -1.41
C GLU A 82 -11.64 -4.77 -1.37
N ILE A 83 -10.85 -5.18 -0.36
CA ILE A 83 -9.54 -4.63 -0.07
C ILE A 83 -8.52 -5.77 0.05
N ALA A 84 -7.44 -5.71 -0.73
CA ALA A 84 -6.26 -6.54 -0.52
C ALA A 84 -5.20 -5.78 0.28
N PHE A 85 -4.38 -6.53 1.03
CA PHE A 85 -3.33 -5.97 1.87
C PHE A 85 -1.98 -6.65 1.65
N VAL A 86 -0.96 -5.83 1.48
CA VAL A 86 0.44 -6.25 1.42
C VAL A 86 1.15 -5.70 2.66
N PRO A 87 1.52 -6.54 3.62
CA PRO A 87 2.17 -6.11 4.85
C PRO A 87 3.65 -5.78 4.64
N GLN A 88 4.21 -4.96 5.53
CA GLN A 88 5.64 -4.62 5.57
C GLN A 88 6.52 -5.86 5.81
N ILE A 89 6.11 -6.70 6.75
CA ILE A 89 6.85 -7.92 7.12
C ILE A 89 6.11 -9.14 6.58
N ILE A 90 6.79 -9.89 5.72
CA ILE A 90 6.31 -11.16 5.21
C ILE A 90 7.10 -12.26 5.93
N SER A 91 6.39 -13.10 6.68
CA SER A 91 7.03 -14.21 7.40
C SER A 91 7.87 -15.08 6.45
N ALA A 92 9.15 -15.18 6.74
CA ALA A 92 10.10 -15.98 5.95
C ALA A 92 10.07 -17.48 6.32
N GLU A 93 9.31 -17.86 7.34
CA GLU A 93 9.36 -19.23 7.90
C GLU A 93 8.47 -20.23 7.13
N SER A 94 7.78 -19.77 6.09
CA SER A 94 6.88 -20.62 5.31
C SER A 94 7.64 -21.65 4.46
N SER A 95 7.32 -22.93 4.65
CA SER A 95 7.76 -24.04 3.80
C SER A 95 6.94 -24.19 2.51
N PHE A 96 5.93 -23.36 2.32
CA PHE A 96 5.13 -23.35 1.09
C PHE A 96 5.95 -22.85 -0.09
N THR A 97 5.68 -23.39 -1.27
CA THR A 97 6.23 -22.83 -2.51
C THR A 97 5.67 -21.43 -2.77
N VAL A 98 6.37 -20.64 -3.60
CA VAL A 98 5.87 -19.34 -4.05
C VAL A 98 4.49 -19.49 -4.69
N ARG A 99 4.31 -20.53 -5.50
CA ARG A 99 3.05 -20.83 -6.16
C ARG A 99 1.92 -21.10 -5.16
N ASP A 100 2.18 -21.91 -4.13
CA ASP A 100 1.19 -22.18 -3.09
C ASP A 100 0.86 -20.92 -2.29
N TYR A 101 1.88 -20.16 -1.89
CA TYR A 101 1.70 -18.92 -1.13
C TYR A 101 0.84 -17.90 -1.88
N VAL A 102 1.09 -17.70 -3.17
CA VAL A 102 0.28 -16.80 -4.00
C VAL A 102 -1.13 -17.33 -4.17
N SER A 103 -1.29 -18.66 -4.37
CA SER A 103 -2.59 -19.31 -4.55
C SER A 103 -3.53 -19.15 -3.34
N PHE A 104 -2.98 -18.89 -2.13
CA PHE A 104 -3.78 -18.59 -0.94
C PHE A 104 -4.61 -17.30 -1.07
N GLY A 105 -4.28 -16.39 -1.99
CA GLY A 105 -5.15 -15.25 -2.31
C GLY A 105 -6.56 -15.66 -2.73
N ALA A 106 -6.73 -16.85 -3.34
CA ALA A 106 -8.03 -17.36 -3.75
C ALA A 106 -8.95 -17.75 -2.57
N THR A 107 -8.41 -17.97 -1.35
CA THR A 107 -9.19 -18.39 -0.17
C THR A 107 -10.31 -17.43 0.21
N VAL A 108 -10.19 -16.17 -0.15
CA VAL A 108 -11.25 -15.15 0.02
C VAL A 108 -12.52 -15.55 -0.73
N ARG A 109 -12.38 -16.17 -1.90
CA ARG A 109 -13.50 -16.61 -2.74
C ARG A 109 -13.99 -18.01 -2.35
N THR A 110 -13.07 -18.94 -2.12
CA THR A 110 -13.39 -20.38 -1.92
C THR A 110 -13.69 -20.74 -0.46
N GLY A 111 -13.12 -19.99 0.50
CA GLY A 111 -13.26 -20.25 1.93
C GLY A 111 -11.97 -20.81 2.56
N MET A 112 -11.83 -20.62 3.86
CA MET A 112 -10.59 -20.89 4.59
C MET A 112 -10.19 -22.36 4.64
N PHE A 113 -11.14 -23.28 4.48
CA PHE A 113 -10.91 -24.74 4.52
C PHE A 113 -10.85 -25.38 3.13
N SER A 114 -10.93 -24.58 2.05
CA SER A 114 -10.87 -25.09 0.69
C SER A 114 -9.47 -24.94 0.13
N ALA A 115 -8.92 -26.01 -0.42
CA ALA A 115 -7.68 -25.92 -1.18
C ALA A 115 -7.89 -25.11 -2.47
N PRO A 116 -6.88 -24.38 -2.95
CA PRO A 116 -6.93 -23.72 -4.25
C PRO A 116 -7.26 -24.71 -5.37
N SER A 117 -8.13 -24.31 -6.29
CA SER A 117 -8.53 -25.12 -7.45
C SER A 117 -7.45 -25.12 -8.55
N LYS A 118 -7.60 -25.99 -9.54
CA LYS A 118 -6.74 -25.95 -10.74
C LYS A 118 -6.80 -24.60 -11.46
N ALA A 119 -7.97 -23.95 -11.47
CA ALA A 119 -8.15 -22.63 -12.07
C ALA A 119 -7.40 -21.54 -11.27
N ASP A 120 -7.41 -21.61 -9.92
CA ASP A 120 -6.64 -20.68 -9.08
C ASP A 120 -5.14 -20.83 -9.30
N TYR A 121 -4.64 -22.06 -9.44
CA TYR A 121 -3.22 -22.29 -9.79
C TYR A 121 -2.86 -21.77 -11.19
N ALA A 122 -3.75 -21.95 -12.18
CA ALA A 122 -3.53 -21.39 -13.52
C ALA A 122 -3.47 -19.86 -13.50
N GLN A 123 -4.37 -19.21 -12.75
CA GLN A 123 -4.34 -17.76 -12.57
C GLN A 123 -3.10 -17.31 -11.78
N THR A 124 -2.66 -18.10 -10.79
CA THR A 124 -1.41 -17.86 -10.07
C THR A 124 -0.22 -17.83 -11.02
N ASP A 125 -0.11 -18.82 -11.93
CA ASP A 125 1.00 -18.89 -12.88
C ASP A 125 1.04 -17.63 -13.76
N VAL A 126 -0.11 -17.14 -14.24
CA VAL A 126 -0.21 -15.89 -15.02
C VAL A 126 0.29 -14.70 -14.19
N ILE A 127 -0.13 -14.57 -12.94
CA ILE A 127 0.31 -13.48 -12.05
C ILE A 127 1.82 -13.55 -11.80
N LEU A 128 2.37 -14.74 -11.58
CA LEU A 128 3.82 -14.92 -11.38
C LEU A 128 4.64 -14.51 -12.61
N GLU A 129 4.11 -14.77 -13.82
CA GLU A 129 4.72 -14.31 -15.07
C GLU A 129 4.66 -12.78 -15.21
N GLU A 130 3.50 -12.17 -14.95
CA GLU A 130 3.33 -10.72 -14.96
C GLU A 130 4.28 -10.00 -13.99
N LEU A 131 4.55 -10.60 -12.83
CA LEU A 131 5.47 -10.07 -11.82
C LEU A 131 6.95 -10.44 -12.08
N GLY A 132 7.25 -11.20 -13.13
CA GLY A 132 8.61 -11.62 -13.48
C GLY A 132 9.24 -12.64 -12.52
N ILE A 133 8.44 -13.31 -11.69
CA ILE A 133 8.90 -14.27 -10.67
C ILE A 133 8.48 -15.73 -10.95
N ALA A 134 7.99 -16.04 -12.14
CA ALA A 134 7.60 -17.40 -12.51
C ALA A 134 8.75 -18.40 -12.41
N HIS A 135 9.99 -17.96 -12.63
CA HIS A 135 11.20 -18.80 -12.53
C HIS A 135 11.51 -19.31 -11.13
N ILE A 136 10.88 -18.75 -10.08
CA ILE A 136 11.03 -19.20 -8.68
C ILE A 136 9.75 -19.81 -8.10
N ARG A 137 8.74 -20.11 -8.92
CA ARG A 137 7.41 -20.55 -8.48
C ARG A 137 7.44 -21.81 -7.58
N ASP A 138 8.39 -22.71 -7.83
CA ASP A 138 8.53 -23.98 -7.10
C ASP A 138 9.51 -23.88 -5.91
N ARG A 139 10.17 -22.73 -5.72
CA ARG A 139 11.03 -22.47 -4.56
C ARG A 139 10.22 -22.22 -3.30
N GLN A 140 10.76 -22.59 -2.14
CA GLN A 140 10.11 -22.31 -0.86
C GLN A 140 10.25 -20.82 -0.49
N CYS A 141 9.20 -20.25 0.11
CA CYS A 141 9.18 -18.82 0.49
C CYS A 141 10.35 -18.44 1.42
N ARG A 142 10.84 -19.36 2.25
CA ARG A 142 12.00 -19.16 3.12
C ARG A 142 13.32 -18.94 2.36
N GLU A 143 13.42 -19.37 1.13
CA GLU A 143 14.63 -19.27 0.30
C GLU A 143 14.69 -17.99 -0.52
N LEU A 144 13.64 -17.16 -0.45
CA LEU A 144 13.51 -15.97 -1.27
C LEU A 144 14.32 -14.79 -0.70
N SER A 145 14.80 -13.92 -1.59
CA SER A 145 15.25 -12.59 -1.20
C SER A 145 14.07 -11.74 -0.70
N GLY A 146 14.36 -10.63 0.00
CA GLY A 146 13.32 -9.69 0.45
C GLY A 146 12.42 -9.21 -0.69
N GLY A 147 13.01 -8.81 -1.82
CA GLY A 147 12.25 -8.35 -2.99
C GLY A 147 11.37 -9.44 -3.62
N GLN A 148 11.89 -10.68 -3.72
CA GLN A 148 11.11 -11.80 -4.23
C GLN A 148 9.92 -12.13 -3.32
N ARG A 149 10.10 -12.08 -1.99
CA ARG A 149 9.00 -12.23 -1.04
C ARG A 149 7.95 -11.13 -1.20
N GLN A 150 8.40 -9.88 -1.39
CA GLN A 150 7.50 -8.75 -1.59
C GLN A 150 6.65 -8.91 -2.86
N LEU A 151 7.27 -9.28 -3.97
CA LEU A 151 6.55 -9.55 -5.21
C LEU A 151 5.56 -10.73 -5.06
N ALA A 152 5.95 -11.78 -4.34
CA ALA A 152 5.02 -12.89 -4.04
C ALA A 152 3.82 -12.43 -3.19
N ALA A 153 4.02 -11.52 -2.21
CA ALA A 153 2.93 -10.96 -1.42
C ALA A 153 2.01 -10.08 -2.27
N ILE A 154 2.55 -9.28 -3.19
CA ILE A 154 1.75 -8.54 -4.17
C ILE A 154 0.97 -9.53 -5.06
N GLY A 155 1.60 -10.61 -5.52
CA GLY A 155 0.94 -11.66 -6.29
C GLY A 155 -0.25 -12.28 -5.55
N ARG A 156 -0.09 -12.57 -4.25
CA ARG A 156 -1.19 -13.06 -3.41
C ARG A 156 -2.33 -12.04 -3.30
N ALA A 157 -2.01 -10.77 -3.15
CA ALA A 157 -2.99 -9.70 -3.13
C ALA A 157 -3.75 -9.57 -4.46
N LEU A 158 -3.06 -9.73 -5.60
CA LEU A 158 -3.67 -9.72 -6.94
C LEU A 158 -4.62 -10.91 -7.15
N LEU A 159 -4.23 -12.11 -6.68
CA LEU A 159 -5.09 -13.29 -6.81
C LEU A 159 -6.38 -13.20 -5.97
N GLN A 160 -6.41 -12.35 -4.96
CA GLN A 160 -7.61 -12.02 -4.19
C GLN A 160 -8.70 -11.39 -5.07
N ASN A 161 -8.31 -10.82 -6.22
CA ASN A 161 -9.18 -10.23 -7.25
C ASN A 161 -9.99 -9.01 -6.75
N THR A 162 -9.41 -8.21 -5.87
CA THR A 162 -9.92 -6.90 -5.47
C THR A 162 -9.38 -5.83 -6.40
N ARG A 163 -10.01 -4.65 -6.41
CA ARG A 163 -9.53 -3.49 -7.18
C ARG A 163 -8.83 -2.44 -6.32
N LEU A 164 -8.85 -2.60 -5.00
CA LEU A 164 -8.18 -1.72 -4.04
C LEU A 164 -7.10 -2.50 -3.30
N ILE A 165 -5.88 -1.98 -3.31
CA ILE A 165 -4.72 -2.61 -2.65
C ILE A 165 -4.10 -1.59 -1.69
N LEU A 166 -3.98 -1.98 -0.42
CA LEU A 166 -3.25 -1.24 0.59
C LEU A 166 -1.90 -1.92 0.83
N MET A 167 -0.82 -1.14 0.87
CA MET A 167 0.55 -1.65 1.04
C MET A 167 1.25 -0.90 2.19
N ASP A 168 1.74 -1.63 3.18
CA ASP A 168 2.50 -1.03 4.27
C ASP A 168 4.00 -1.13 4.01
N GLU A 169 4.64 0.01 3.76
CA GLU A 169 6.07 0.15 3.43
C GLU A 169 6.59 -0.92 2.45
N PRO A 170 6.00 -1.06 1.24
CA PRO A 170 6.23 -2.18 0.34
C PRO A 170 7.67 -2.29 -0.18
N THR A 171 8.50 -1.27 0.05
CA THR A 171 9.89 -1.21 -0.39
C THR A 171 10.89 -1.23 0.76
N ALA A 172 10.42 -1.31 2.01
CA ALA A 172 11.29 -1.32 3.18
C ALA A 172 12.26 -2.50 3.15
N ALA A 173 13.50 -2.26 3.56
CA ALA A 173 14.58 -3.25 3.60
C ALA A 173 14.90 -3.94 2.25
N LEU A 174 14.49 -3.36 1.13
CA LEU A 174 14.85 -3.82 -0.20
C LEU A 174 16.06 -3.05 -0.75
N ASP A 175 16.88 -3.72 -1.54
CA ASP A 175 17.89 -3.05 -2.36
C ASP A 175 17.25 -2.19 -3.46
N VAL A 176 18.04 -1.28 -4.05
CA VAL A 176 17.55 -0.30 -5.04
C VAL A 176 16.86 -0.98 -6.22
N ARG A 177 17.40 -2.11 -6.72
CA ARG A 177 16.80 -2.84 -7.85
C ARG A 177 15.41 -3.35 -7.51
N ASN A 178 15.26 -3.97 -6.34
CA ASN A 178 13.99 -4.52 -5.88
C ASN A 178 12.98 -3.40 -5.52
N GLN A 179 13.44 -2.26 -4.98
CA GLN A 179 12.58 -1.08 -4.80
C GLN A 179 11.98 -0.61 -6.13
N VAL A 180 12.81 -0.48 -7.16
CA VAL A 180 12.36 -0.08 -8.51
C VAL A 180 11.33 -1.06 -9.06
N LEU A 181 11.54 -2.37 -8.94
CA LEU A 181 10.60 -3.39 -9.40
C LEU A 181 9.23 -3.28 -8.70
N VAL A 182 9.23 -3.05 -7.39
CA VAL A 182 7.98 -2.85 -6.64
C VAL A 182 7.25 -1.58 -7.08
N LEU A 183 7.97 -0.46 -7.25
CA LEU A 183 7.37 0.80 -7.72
C LEU A 183 6.83 0.68 -9.15
N GLN A 184 7.55 0.01 -10.05
CA GLN A 184 7.06 -0.30 -11.40
C GLN A 184 5.80 -1.18 -11.37
N THR A 185 5.73 -2.12 -10.42
CA THR A 185 4.54 -2.94 -10.23
C THR A 185 3.36 -2.07 -9.78
N ILE A 186 3.56 -1.15 -8.82
CA ILE A 186 2.51 -0.20 -8.37
C ILE A 186 2.01 0.65 -9.55
N ASP A 187 2.93 1.17 -10.38
CA ASP A 187 2.58 1.97 -11.56
C ASP A 187 1.78 1.16 -12.59
N SER A 188 2.21 -0.08 -12.84
CA SER A 188 1.47 -1.01 -13.71
C SER A 188 0.05 -1.31 -13.18
N LEU A 189 -0.11 -1.46 -11.86
CA LEU A 189 -1.43 -1.65 -11.23
C LEU A 189 -2.32 -0.42 -11.42
N ARG A 190 -1.77 0.79 -11.24
CA ARG A 190 -2.47 2.05 -11.55
C ARG A 190 -2.97 2.05 -12.99
N ALA A 191 -2.11 1.74 -13.95
CA ALA A 191 -2.46 1.70 -15.37
C ALA A 191 -3.55 0.66 -15.68
N LYS A 192 -3.63 -0.44 -14.90
CA LYS A 192 -4.68 -1.46 -14.99
C LYS A 192 -5.97 -1.07 -14.25
N GLY A 193 -6.05 0.14 -13.69
CA GLY A 193 -7.26 0.67 -13.02
C GLY A 193 -7.41 0.24 -11.56
N TYR A 194 -6.35 -0.24 -10.91
CA TYR A 194 -6.37 -0.46 -9.45
C TYR A 194 -6.25 0.86 -8.70
N GLY A 195 -6.96 1.00 -7.57
CA GLY A 195 -6.66 1.99 -6.54
C GLY A 195 -5.58 1.45 -5.62
N VAL A 196 -4.52 2.21 -5.40
CA VAL A 196 -3.42 1.79 -4.53
C VAL A 196 -3.18 2.85 -3.46
N VAL A 197 -3.13 2.45 -2.19
CA VAL A 197 -2.62 3.28 -1.09
C VAL A 197 -1.39 2.61 -0.54
N PHE A 198 -0.27 3.32 -0.48
CA PHE A 198 0.94 2.77 0.13
C PHE A 198 1.56 3.73 1.13
N THR A 199 2.16 3.18 2.18
CA THR A 199 2.93 3.96 3.14
C THR A 199 4.40 3.99 2.75
N THR A 200 5.05 5.11 2.99
CA THR A 200 6.50 5.24 2.82
C THR A 200 7.05 6.33 3.74
N HIS A 201 8.34 6.27 4.00
CA HIS A 201 9.09 7.35 4.65
C HIS A 201 10.09 8.02 3.69
N LEU A 202 10.08 7.64 2.40
CA LEU A 202 10.99 8.13 1.37
C LEU A 202 10.25 8.99 0.33
N PRO A 203 10.47 10.33 0.30
CA PRO A 203 9.82 11.22 -0.66
C PRO A 203 10.02 10.81 -2.12
N GLU A 204 11.22 10.29 -2.44
CA GLU A 204 11.57 9.83 -3.79
C GLU A 204 10.59 8.82 -4.38
N GLN A 205 9.95 8.00 -3.56
CA GLN A 205 9.01 6.99 -4.04
C GLN A 205 7.70 7.62 -4.53
N ALA A 206 7.21 8.64 -3.81
CA ALA A 206 6.04 9.40 -4.23
C ALA A 206 6.34 10.22 -5.50
N LEU A 207 7.54 10.81 -5.58
CA LEU A 207 8.03 11.55 -6.76
C LEU A 207 8.16 10.64 -7.99
N LEU A 208 8.72 9.43 -7.82
CA LEU A 208 8.86 8.45 -8.92
C LEU A 208 7.52 8.00 -9.50
N LEU A 209 6.51 7.84 -8.65
CA LEU A 209 5.18 7.41 -9.05
C LEU A 209 4.29 8.56 -9.53
N ASN A 210 4.73 9.80 -9.39
CA ASN A 210 3.88 10.98 -9.62
C ASN A 210 2.49 10.77 -8.97
N SER A 211 2.50 10.40 -7.69
CA SER A 211 1.31 10.00 -6.96
C SER A 211 0.63 11.19 -6.29
N ARG A 212 -0.65 11.02 -5.92
CA ARG A 212 -1.25 11.82 -4.85
C ARG A 212 -0.49 11.55 -3.56
N VAL A 213 -0.40 12.54 -2.69
CA VAL A 213 0.40 12.45 -1.46
C VAL A 213 -0.42 12.93 -0.26
N ALA A 214 -0.34 12.19 0.84
CA ALA A 214 -0.73 12.65 2.16
C ALA A 214 0.52 12.78 3.03
N LEU A 215 0.86 13.99 3.47
CA LEU A 215 1.93 14.25 4.42
C LEU A 215 1.40 14.03 5.84
N CYS A 216 1.97 13.05 6.55
CA CYS A 216 1.50 12.61 7.86
C CYS A 216 2.36 13.26 8.97
N PHE A 217 1.81 14.27 9.66
CA PHE A 217 2.49 15.02 10.73
C PHE A 217 2.16 14.52 12.15
N GLY A 218 1.54 13.37 12.28
CA GLY A 218 0.98 12.87 13.52
C GLY A 218 -0.53 13.08 13.52
N THR A 219 -1.03 13.99 14.36
CA THR A 219 -2.48 14.18 14.50
C THR A 219 -3.16 14.73 13.25
N HIS A 220 -2.46 15.45 12.38
CA HIS A 220 -3.05 15.96 11.13
C HIS A 220 -2.31 15.42 9.90
N MET A 221 -2.99 15.50 8.75
CA MET A 221 -2.45 15.12 7.45
C MET A 221 -2.82 16.16 6.40
N ASP A 222 -1.84 16.55 5.58
CA ASP A 222 -2.05 17.45 4.46
C ASP A 222 -2.10 16.64 3.17
N PHE A 223 -3.18 16.82 2.39
CA PHE A 223 -3.42 16.07 1.16
C PHE A 223 -3.12 16.95 -0.06
N TYR A 224 -2.39 16.38 -1.02
CA TYR A 224 -2.02 16.98 -2.29
C TYR A 224 -2.47 16.07 -3.43
N GLU A 225 -3.12 16.65 -4.45
CA GLU A 225 -3.61 15.89 -5.61
C GLU A 225 -2.46 15.44 -6.53
N SER A 226 -1.33 16.14 -6.48
CA SER A 226 -0.09 15.76 -7.15
C SER A 226 1.10 16.00 -6.23
N VAL A 227 2.11 15.14 -6.33
CA VAL A 227 3.39 15.35 -5.65
C VAL A 227 4.09 16.63 -6.10
N ASP A 228 3.76 17.17 -7.28
CA ASP A 228 4.31 18.43 -7.78
C ASP A 228 3.85 19.66 -6.97
N GLU A 229 2.77 19.54 -6.20
CA GLU A 229 2.31 20.60 -5.27
C GLU A 229 3.11 20.62 -3.96
N VAL A 230 3.85 19.54 -3.67
CA VAL A 230 4.68 19.41 -2.46
C VAL A 230 5.94 20.25 -2.60
N ARG A 231 6.16 21.16 -1.66
CA ARG A 231 7.34 22.03 -1.61
C ARG A 231 8.39 21.47 -0.67
N ALA A 232 9.64 21.89 -0.86
CA ALA A 232 10.74 21.55 0.06
C ALA A 232 10.40 21.89 1.53
N SER A 233 9.77 23.06 1.77
CA SER A 233 9.36 23.47 3.13
C SER A 233 8.40 22.48 3.81
N HIS A 234 7.48 21.86 3.07
CA HIS A 234 6.56 20.84 3.61
C HIS A 234 7.34 19.58 4.04
N LEU A 235 8.34 19.18 3.25
CA LEU A 235 9.18 18.02 3.58
C LEU A 235 10.15 18.35 4.71
N GLU A 236 10.69 19.58 4.77
CA GLU A 236 11.52 20.04 5.88
C GLU A 236 10.77 20.01 7.21
N GLU A 237 9.52 20.47 7.22
CA GLU A 237 8.64 20.38 8.38
C GLU A 237 8.37 18.92 8.78
N LEU A 238 8.03 18.06 7.77
CA LEU A 238 7.73 16.66 7.99
C LEU A 238 8.90 15.88 8.61
N TYR A 239 10.12 16.12 8.12
CA TYR A 239 11.31 15.37 8.53
C TYR A 239 12.15 16.07 9.60
N GLY A 240 11.92 17.37 9.85
CA GLY A 240 12.71 18.17 10.78
C GLY A 240 14.16 18.37 10.33
N THR A 241 14.42 18.35 9.03
CA THR A 241 15.76 18.53 8.44
C THR A 241 15.64 19.28 7.12
N LYS A 242 16.74 19.95 6.71
CA LYS A 242 16.78 20.65 5.43
C LYS A 242 16.73 19.66 4.26
N LEU A 243 15.84 19.93 3.34
CA LEU A 243 15.67 19.17 2.11
C LEU A 243 15.55 20.12 0.92
N SER A 244 16.00 19.69 -0.24
CA SER A 244 15.84 20.45 -1.47
C SER A 244 15.14 19.63 -2.51
N LEU A 245 14.17 20.25 -3.19
CA LEU A 245 13.51 19.72 -4.38
C LEU A 245 14.01 20.51 -5.59
N PHE A 246 14.45 19.84 -6.62
CA PHE A 246 14.82 20.47 -7.89
C PHE A 246 14.50 19.56 -9.07
N HIS A 247 14.14 20.16 -10.20
CA HIS A 247 13.96 19.42 -11.43
C HIS A 247 15.33 19.05 -11.99
N SER A 248 15.52 17.79 -12.31
CA SER A 248 16.75 17.29 -12.93
C SER A 248 16.50 16.97 -14.40
N ASP A 249 17.15 17.72 -15.29
CA ASP A 249 17.05 17.52 -16.75
C ASP A 249 17.58 16.14 -17.19
N ASN A 250 18.54 15.58 -16.44
CA ASN A 250 19.12 14.27 -16.76
C ASN A 250 18.12 13.12 -16.59
N VAL A 251 17.19 13.23 -15.64
CA VAL A 251 16.20 12.21 -15.35
C VAL A 251 14.77 12.68 -15.61
N GLN A 252 14.60 13.91 -16.12
CA GLN A 252 13.32 14.53 -16.53
C GLN A 252 12.24 14.47 -15.43
N ARG A 253 12.65 14.69 -14.16
CA ARG A 253 11.73 14.70 -13.02
C ARG A 253 12.27 15.51 -11.84
N THR A 254 11.39 15.82 -10.90
CA THR A 254 11.76 16.37 -9.60
C THR A 254 12.43 15.30 -8.74
N VAL A 255 13.50 15.67 -8.05
CA VAL A 255 14.26 14.84 -7.11
C VAL A 255 14.36 15.53 -5.77
N CYS A 256 14.37 14.74 -4.68
CA CYS A 256 14.55 15.20 -3.30
C CYS A 256 15.96 14.85 -2.84
N VAL A 257 16.70 15.82 -2.33
CA VAL A 257 18.06 15.61 -1.85
C VAL A 257 18.29 16.30 -0.51
N ILE A 258 19.24 15.77 0.24
CA ILE A 258 19.83 16.45 1.41
C ILE A 258 20.93 17.37 0.86
N PRO A 259 20.82 18.71 1.00
CA PRO A 259 21.73 19.65 0.34
C PRO A 259 23.17 19.61 0.88
N THR A 260 23.30 19.46 2.19
CA THR A 260 24.61 19.35 2.91
C THR A 260 24.39 18.72 4.29
N LEU A 261 25.42 18.12 4.84
CA LEU A 261 25.44 17.67 6.24
C LEU A 261 25.83 18.79 7.17
#